data_14675ce032a8642a084854e3f2e1ccf6
#
_entry.id   14675ce032a8642a084854e3f2e1ccf6
#
_cell.length_a   1.000
_cell.length_b   1.000
_cell.length_c   1.000
_cell.angle_alpha   90.00
_cell.angle_beta   90.00
_cell.angle_gamma   90.00
#
_symmetry.space_group_name_H-M   'P 1'
#
loop_
_entity.id
_entity.type
_entity.pdbx_description
1 polymer ?
#
loop_
_entity_poly.entity_id
_entity_poly.type
_entity_poly.pdbx_seq_one_letter_code
_entity_poly.pdbx_strand_id
1 'polypeptide(L)'
;WNRALMRYAGEDGGGGWLVGEAQKRRLPYQEKDFFTFLVFDLYRENKLKEWNRGLLDTAFENVLSELFALPGCSIETIASAGPGAYQMVLFQPGRRTVDREALRESCKRFIGFCNRHLEISADCYFCSDTPFDGVGAIIYKANRIFRDDVTGCNQIYDIFPYKMKDGSYAVPYLSARLEKMLLDGQWQQAEQMVCAGLQDAAASERITRSGLLAIQQDLMQVVHAVLQARGVPAHTLFCGETFDRMSAEAVGTVDQMAQFVGYLIRETMRSVGGKDGRPEGE
;
A
#
# COMPACT_ATOMS: atom_id res chain seq x y z
N TRP A 1 -11.87 -19.84 -13.79
CA TRP A 1 -10.45 -19.97 -13.51
C TRP A 1 -9.92 -18.68 -12.86
N ASN A 2 -10.05 -17.53 -13.47
CA ASN A 2 -9.57 -16.27 -12.96
C ASN A 2 -10.11 -15.94 -11.55
N ARG A 3 -11.40 -16.22 -11.31
CA ARG A 3 -12.00 -16.09 -9.96
C ARG A 3 -11.45 -17.14 -8.98
N ALA A 4 -11.07 -18.33 -9.45
CA ALA A 4 -10.49 -19.35 -8.61
C ALA A 4 -9.06 -18.98 -8.19
N LEU A 5 -8.20 -18.55 -9.12
CA LEU A 5 -6.87 -18.01 -8.82
C LEU A 5 -6.93 -16.89 -7.79
N MET A 6 -7.90 -15.97 -7.94
CA MET A 6 -8.01 -14.80 -7.08
C MET A 6 -8.64 -15.10 -5.70
N ARG A 7 -9.54 -16.06 -5.62
CA ARG A 7 -10.26 -16.38 -4.38
C ARG A 7 -9.41 -17.14 -3.36
N TYR A 8 -8.48 -17.98 -3.86
CA TYR A 8 -7.61 -18.80 -3.01
C TYR A 8 -6.26 -18.16 -2.67
N ALA A 9 -6.02 -16.98 -3.14
CA ALA A 9 -4.87 -16.18 -2.73
C ALA A 9 -4.89 -15.76 -1.23
N GLY A 10 -5.92 -16.11 -0.48
CA GLY A 10 -6.10 -15.73 0.93
C GLY A 10 -6.07 -16.87 1.95
N GLU A 11 -6.02 -18.11 1.51
CA GLU A 11 -5.95 -19.27 2.41
C GLU A 11 -4.58 -19.95 2.25
N ASP A 12 -4.07 -20.60 3.29
CA ASP A 12 -2.85 -21.43 3.28
C ASP A 12 -2.93 -22.62 2.29
N GLY A 13 -3.48 -22.34 1.11
CA GLY A 13 -3.76 -23.27 0.05
C GLY A 13 -2.47 -23.78 -0.56
N GLY A 14 -2.04 -24.96 -0.13
CA GLY A 14 -0.99 -25.69 -0.81
C GLY A 14 -1.28 -25.78 -2.31
N GLY A 15 -0.24 -25.65 -3.15
CA GLY A 15 -0.32 -25.68 -4.62
C GLY A 15 -1.12 -26.84 -5.22
N GLY A 16 -1.30 -27.93 -4.48
CA GLY A 16 -2.10 -29.08 -4.87
C GLY A 16 -3.57 -28.78 -5.20
N TRP A 17 -4.17 -27.77 -4.57
CA TRP A 17 -5.55 -27.41 -4.89
C TRP A 17 -5.69 -26.77 -6.28
N LEU A 18 -4.79 -25.85 -6.64
CA LEU A 18 -4.79 -25.21 -7.98
C LEU A 18 -4.58 -26.24 -9.08
N VAL A 19 -3.68 -27.19 -8.88
CA VAL A 19 -3.46 -28.30 -9.80
C VAL A 19 -4.72 -29.14 -9.95
N GLY A 20 -5.37 -29.53 -8.84
CA GLY A 20 -6.63 -30.27 -8.86
C GLY A 20 -7.78 -29.53 -9.54
N GLU A 21 -7.90 -28.22 -9.33
CA GLU A 21 -8.94 -27.41 -9.96
C GLU A 21 -8.68 -27.22 -11.47
N ALA A 22 -7.43 -27.05 -11.88
CA ALA A 22 -7.05 -27.01 -13.28
C ALA A 22 -7.35 -28.33 -14.01
N GLN A 23 -7.07 -29.47 -13.37
CA GLN A 23 -7.40 -30.79 -13.91
C GLN A 23 -8.91 -30.98 -14.06
N LYS A 24 -9.72 -30.61 -13.05
CA LYS A 24 -11.19 -30.66 -13.13
C LYS A 24 -11.73 -29.84 -14.30
N ARG A 25 -11.11 -28.69 -14.57
CA ARG A 25 -11.50 -27.77 -15.64
C ARG A 25 -10.88 -28.12 -16.99
N ARG A 26 -10.07 -29.19 -17.06
CA ARG A 26 -9.32 -29.60 -18.25
C ARG A 26 -8.47 -28.49 -18.85
N LEU A 27 -7.84 -27.68 -17.98
CA LEU A 27 -6.92 -26.65 -18.45
C LEU A 27 -5.63 -27.29 -18.96
N PRO A 28 -4.96 -26.69 -19.97
CA PRO A 28 -3.83 -27.31 -20.68
C PRO A 28 -2.50 -27.23 -19.91
N TYR A 29 -2.52 -26.86 -18.62
CA TYR A 29 -1.30 -26.66 -17.83
C TYR A 29 -0.68 -27.99 -17.40
N GLN A 30 0.65 -28.03 -17.43
CA GLN A 30 1.47 -29.18 -17.05
C GLN A 30 2.42 -28.78 -15.91
N GLU A 31 2.91 -29.73 -15.15
CA GLU A 31 3.89 -29.48 -14.06
C GLU A 31 5.17 -28.79 -14.53
N LYS A 32 5.53 -28.99 -15.82
CA LYS A 32 6.69 -28.34 -16.43
C LYS A 32 6.46 -26.91 -16.88
N ASP A 33 5.26 -26.38 -16.76
CA ASP A 33 4.95 -25.02 -17.16
C ASP A 33 5.28 -24.04 -16.05
N PHE A 34 5.71 -22.84 -16.46
CA PHE A 34 5.99 -21.77 -15.54
C PHE A 34 4.95 -20.66 -15.66
N PHE A 35 4.83 -19.92 -14.58
CA PHE A 35 3.97 -18.74 -14.48
C PHE A 35 4.76 -17.58 -13.93
N THR A 36 4.47 -16.39 -14.44
CA THR A 36 4.93 -15.13 -13.89
C THR A 36 3.73 -14.39 -13.33
N PHE A 37 3.81 -14.05 -12.07
CA PHE A 37 2.77 -13.32 -11.36
C PHE A 37 3.19 -11.88 -11.13
N LEU A 38 2.28 -10.93 -11.42
CA LEU A 38 2.49 -9.51 -11.18
C LEU A 38 1.33 -8.94 -10.39
N VAL A 39 1.65 -7.99 -9.51
CA VAL A 39 0.69 -7.12 -8.84
C VAL A 39 1.08 -5.68 -9.10
N PHE A 40 0.10 -4.86 -9.42
CA PHE A 40 0.23 -3.43 -9.63
C PHE A 40 -0.58 -2.72 -8.56
N ASP A 41 0.06 -1.90 -7.76
CA ASP A 41 -0.58 -1.04 -6.76
C ASP A 41 -0.59 0.41 -7.25
N LEU A 42 -1.78 0.98 -7.35
CA LEU A 42 -1.97 2.36 -7.75
C LEU A 42 -2.27 3.18 -6.51
N TYR A 43 -1.35 4.05 -6.14
CA TYR A 43 -1.59 4.97 -5.03
C TYR A 43 -2.65 5.97 -5.42
N ARG A 44 -3.76 5.94 -4.67
CA ARG A 44 -4.93 6.73 -4.91
C ARG A 44 -4.72 8.17 -4.49
N GLU A 45 -4.42 9.00 -5.42
CA GLU A 45 -4.81 10.39 -5.28
C GLU A 45 -6.31 10.54 -5.58
N ASN A 46 -6.95 11.57 -5.00
CA ASN A 46 -8.41 11.81 -5.14
C ASN A 46 -8.92 11.87 -6.59
N LYS A 47 -8.03 12.07 -7.55
CA LYS A 47 -8.32 12.11 -9.00
C LYS A 47 -8.94 10.82 -9.55
N LEU A 48 -8.57 9.63 -9.01
CA LEU A 48 -9.18 8.37 -9.48
C LEU A 48 -10.63 8.17 -9.01
N LYS A 49 -11.07 8.89 -7.98
CA LYS A 49 -12.46 8.82 -7.50
C LYS A 49 -13.45 9.42 -8.49
N GLU A 50 -13.00 10.35 -9.34
CA GLU A 50 -13.82 11.02 -10.33
C GLU A 50 -13.99 10.21 -11.62
N TRP A 51 -13.17 9.16 -11.83
CA TRP A 51 -13.18 8.35 -13.02
C TRP A 51 -14.21 7.22 -12.93
N ASN A 52 -14.88 6.97 -14.06
CA ASN A 52 -15.74 5.80 -14.16
C ASN A 52 -14.89 4.52 -14.02
N ARG A 53 -15.13 3.75 -12.96
CA ARG A 53 -14.35 2.57 -12.61
C ARG A 53 -14.27 1.55 -13.75
N GLY A 54 -15.38 1.31 -14.47
CA GLY A 54 -15.40 0.35 -15.58
C GLY A 54 -14.52 0.80 -16.76
N LEU A 55 -14.49 2.09 -17.05
CA LEU A 55 -13.58 2.64 -18.08
C LEU A 55 -12.13 2.53 -17.66
N LEU A 56 -11.85 2.76 -16.40
CA LEU A 56 -10.50 2.67 -15.83
C LEU A 56 -9.99 1.21 -15.86
N ASP A 57 -10.80 0.27 -15.43
CA ASP A 57 -10.47 -1.16 -15.47
C ASP A 57 -10.17 -1.61 -16.92
N THR A 58 -11.01 -1.22 -17.88
CA THR A 58 -10.78 -1.53 -19.31
C THR A 58 -9.51 -0.87 -19.85
N ALA A 59 -9.24 0.38 -19.48
CA ALA A 59 -8.02 1.07 -19.91
C ALA A 59 -6.75 0.39 -19.35
N PHE A 60 -6.76 0.00 -18.08
CA PHE A 60 -5.64 -0.72 -17.47
C PHE A 60 -5.46 -2.11 -18.09
N GLU A 61 -6.53 -2.86 -18.32
CA GLU A 61 -6.45 -4.15 -18.99
C GLU A 61 -5.80 -4.02 -20.37
N ASN A 62 -6.17 -3.01 -21.16
CA ASN A 62 -5.56 -2.76 -22.47
C ASN A 62 -4.08 -2.38 -22.36
N VAL A 63 -3.74 -1.43 -21.51
CA VAL A 63 -2.36 -0.98 -21.28
C VAL A 63 -1.47 -2.11 -20.79
N LEU A 64 -1.93 -2.88 -19.81
CA LEU A 64 -1.20 -4.03 -19.30
C LEU A 64 -1.02 -5.10 -20.37
N SER A 65 -2.07 -5.38 -21.17
CA SER A 65 -2.00 -6.35 -22.27
C SER A 65 -0.96 -5.94 -23.32
N GLU A 66 -0.86 -4.65 -23.63
CA GLU A 66 0.12 -4.14 -24.59
C GLU A 66 1.53 -4.16 -24.04
N LEU A 67 1.73 -3.65 -22.81
CA LEU A 67 3.06 -3.52 -22.19
C LEU A 67 3.70 -4.85 -21.84
N PHE A 68 2.89 -5.89 -21.54
CA PHE A 68 3.34 -7.20 -21.10
C PHE A 68 3.15 -8.31 -22.15
N ALA A 69 2.99 -7.93 -23.41
CA ALA A 69 3.07 -8.86 -24.55
C ALA A 69 4.52 -9.33 -24.76
N LEU A 70 5.02 -10.14 -23.83
CA LEU A 70 6.41 -10.60 -23.84
C LEU A 70 6.60 -11.86 -24.72
N PRO A 71 7.75 -11.99 -25.43
CA PRO A 71 8.01 -13.15 -26.27
C PRO A 71 7.98 -14.47 -25.48
N GLY A 72 7.24 -15.43 -25.97
CA GLY A 72 7.15 -16.77 -25.37
C GLY A 72 6.24 -16.86 -24.15
N CYS A 73 5.53 -15.80 -23.82
CA CYS A 73 4.52 -15.76 -22.77
C CYS A 73 3.13 -15.50 -23.38
N SER A 74 2.10 -16.00 -22.74
CA SER A 74 0.72 -15.60 -22.98
C SER A 74 0.11 -15.01 -21.71
N ILE A 75 -0.75 -14.00 -21.87
CA ILE A 75 -1.47 -13.40 -20.75
C ILE A 75 -2.68 -14.30 -20.45
N GLU A 76 -2.66 -14.92 -19.27
CA GLU A 76 -3.76 -15.79 -18.82
C GLU A 76 -4.89 -15.01 -18.18
N THR A 77 -4.54 -14.00 -17.42
CA THR A 77 -5.53 -13.16 -16.75
C THR A 77 -4.96 -11.78 -16.38
N ILE A 78 -5.82 -10.80 -16.48
CA ILE A 78 -5.68 -9.50 -15.83
C ILE A 78 -6.95 -9.30 -15.04
N ALA A 79 -6.86 -8.94 -13.77
CA ALA A 79 -8.03 -8.74 -12.93
C ALA A 79 -7.78 -7.68 -11.87
N SER A 80 -8.83 -6.94 -11.53
CA SER A 80 -8.81 -6.05 -10.37
C SER A 80 -8.76 -6.86 -9.07
N ALA A 81 -7.76 -6.63 -8.24
CA ALA A 81 -7.57 -7.25 -6.92
C ALA A 81 -8.19 -6.41 -5.80
N GLY A 82 -8.73 -5.27 -6.13
CA GLY A 82 -9.32 -4.31 -5.22
C GLY A 82 -9.30 -2.91 -5.80
N PRO A 83 -9.73 -1.93 -5.05
CA PRO A 83 -9.68 -0.57 -5.53
C PRO A 83 -8.21 -0.11 -5.74
N GLY A 84 -7.83 0.19 -6.99
CA GLY A 84 -6.48 0.63 -7.36
C GLY A 84 -5.43 -0.48 -7.38
N ALA A 85 -5.84 -1.75 -7.33
CA ALA A 85 -4.93 -2.88 -7.41
C ALA A 85 -5.29 -3.78 -8.58
N TYR A 86 -4.31 -4.17 -9.36
CA TYR A 86 -4.47 -5.11 -10.48
C TYR A 86 -3.50 -6.26 -10.32
N GLN A 87 -3.94 -7.44 -10.75
CA GLN A 87 -3.13 -8.64 -10.79
C GLN A 87 -3.09 -9.19 -12.21
N MET A 88 -1.93 -9.66 -12.62
CA MET A 88 -1.71 -10.28 -13.93
C MET A 88 -0.97 -11.60 -13.75
N VAL A 89 -1.36 -12.57 -14.55
CA VAL A 89 -0.67 -13.85 -14.65
C VAL A 89 -0.25 -14.07 -16.09
N LEU A 90 1.05 -14.28 -16.30
CA LEU A 90 1.62 -14.71 -17.56
C LEU A 90 1.91 -16.21 -17.52
N PHE A 91 1.58 -16.91 -18.57
CA PHE A 91 1.84 -18.35 -18.75
C PHE A 91 3.03 -18.56 -19.68
N GLN A 92 3.91 -19.46 -19.30
CA GLN A 92 5.13 -19.80 -20.02
C GLN A 92 5.18 -21.32 -20.25
N PRO A 93 4.86 -21.81 -21.47
CA PRO A 93 4.79 -23.23 -21.74
C PRO A 93 6.17 -23.89 -21.74
N GLY A 94 6.28 -25.10 -21.18
CA GLY A 94 7.44 -25.94 -21.31
C GLY A 94 8.69 -25.45 -20.60
N ARG A 95 8.58 -24.84 -19.43
CA ARG A 95 9.69 -24.27 -18.62
C ARG A 95 10.47 -23.16 -19.31
N ARG A 96 9.84 -22.44 -20.21
CA ARG A 96 10.45 -21.22 -20.74
C ARG A 96 10.53 -20.18 -19.66
N THR A 97 11.69 -19.57 -19.51
CA THR A 97 11.87 -18.46 -18.55
C THR A 97 11.51 -17.13 -19.21
N VAL A 98 10.96 -16.21 -18.44
CA VAL A 98 10.75 -14.85 -18.92
C VAL A 98 12.09 -14.08 -18.88
N ASP A 99 12.29 -13.21 -19.84
CA ASP A 99 13.38 -12.24 -19.75
C ASP A 99 13.06 -11.23 -18.64
N ARG A 100 13.77 -11.35 -17.53
CA ARG A 100 13.57 -10.51 -16.33
C ARG A 100 13.83 -9.03 -16.60
N GLU A 101 14.78 -8.72 -17.50
CA GLU A 101 15.06 -7.33 -17.84
C GLU A 101 13.94 -6.74 -18.69
N ALA A 102 13.43 -7.48 -19.67
CA ALA A 102 12.26 -7.10 -20.43
C ALA A 102 11.01 -6.93 -19.54
N LEU A 103 10.85 -7.81 -18.53
CA LEU A 103 9.77 -7.70 -17.56
C LEU A 103 9.88 -6.42 -16.70
N ARG A 104 11.08 -6.13 -16.20
CA ARG A 104 11.37 -4.89 -15.44
C ARG A 104 11.14 -3.64 -16.29
N GLU A 105 11.54 -3.67 -17.54
CA GLU A 105 11.31 -2.56 -18.46
C GLU A 105 9.82 -2.32 -18.73
N SER A 106 9.04 -3.39 -18.84
CA SER A 106 7.58 -3.29 -18.94
C SER A 106 6.97 -2.67 -17.67
N CYS A 107 7.46 -3.04 -16.48
CA CYS A 107 7.05 -2.40 -15.22
C CYS A 107 7.40 -0.91 -15.18
N LYS A 108 8.63 -0.52 -15.60
CA LYS A 108 9.03 0.90 -15.69
C LYS A 108 8.13 1.68 -16.65
N ARG A 109 7.83 1.10 -17.80
CA ARG A 109 6.93 1.72 -18.78
C ARG A 109 5.52 1.90 -18.22
N PHE A 110 5.01 0.92 -17.48
CA PHE A 110 3.71 1.01 -16.80
C PHE A 110 3.70 2.12 -15.74
N ILE A 111 4.70 2.18 -14.86
CA ILE A 111 4.86 3.27 -13.88
C ILE A 111 4.95 4.62 -14.59
N GLY A 112 5.75 4.70 -15.66
CA GLY A 112 5.86 5.91 -16.48
C GLY A 112 4.55 6.33 -17.15
N PHE A 113 3.70 5.38 -17.55
CA PHE A 113 2.36 5.63 -18.05
C PHE A 113 1.46 6.21 -16.94
N CYS A 114 1.42 5.59 -15.78
CA CYS A 114 0.64 6.06 -14.63
C CYS A 114 1.03 7.49 -14.23
N ASN A 115 2.31 7.77 -14.12
CA ASN A 115 2.79 9.10 -13.75
C ASN A 115 2.48 10.17 -14.80
N ARG A 116 2.68 9.89 -16.08
CA ARG A 116 2.53 10.89 -17.14
C ARG A 116 1.10 11.14 -17.59
N HIS A 117 0.27 10.11 -17.64
CA HIS A 117 -1.06 10.18 -18.22
C HIS A 117 -2.18 10.22 -17.19
N LEU A 118 -1.95 9.66 -16.00
CA LEU A 118 -2.94 9.60 -14.94
C LEU A 118 -2.56 10.47 -13.74
N GLU A 119 -1.31 10.94 -13.70
CA GLU A 119 -0.73 11.69 -12.56
C GLU A 119 -0.88 10.94 -11.23
N ILE A 120 -0.69 9.62 -11.27
CA ILE A 120 -0.71 8.75 -10.11
C ILE A 120 0.59 7.96 -10.00
N SER A 121 1.00 7.66 -8.78
CA SER A 121 2.10 6.75 -8.50
C SER A 121 1.64 5.30 -8.56
N ALA A 122 2.53 4.39 -8.98
CA ALA A 122 2.26 2.97 -9.05
C ALA A 122 3.47 2.15 -8.63
N ASP A 123 3.24 1.06 -7.89
CA ASP A 123 4.27 0.05 -7.63
C ASP A 123 3.98 -1.23 -8.39
N CYS A 124 5.04 -1.92 -8.78
CA CYS A 124 4.97 -3.20 -9.45
C CYS A 124 5.66 -4.27 -8.61
N TYR A 125 4.96 -5.34 -8.31
CA TYR A 125 5.49 -6.52 -7.64
C TYR A 125 5.44 -7.67 -8.62
N PHE A 126 6.54 -8.42 -8.80
CA PHE A 126 6.53 -9.58 -9.68
C PHE A 126 7.28 -10.77 -9.09
N CYS A 127 6.86 -11.97 -9.50
CA CYS A 127 7.60 -13.21 -9.30
C CYS A 127 7.58 -13.99 -10.61
N SER A 128 8.76 -14.17 -11.20
CA SER A 128 8.92 -14.88 -12.46
C SER A 128 9.20 -16.37 -12.26
N ASP A 129 8.92 -17.14 -13.30
CA ASP A 129 9.35 -18.53 -13.46
C ASP A 129 8.89 -19.45 -12.31
N THR A 130 7.67 -19.21 -11.82
CA THR A 130 7.08 -20.01 -10.76
C THR A 130 6.48 -21.29 -11.34
N PRO A 131 6.86 -22.48 -10.86
CA PRO A 131 6.19 -23.74 -11.24
C PRO A 131 4.70 -23.70 -10.89
N PHE A 132 3.90 -24.46 -11.63
CA PHE A 132 2.44 -24.41 -11.48
C PHE A 132 1.95 -24.71 -10.05
N ASP A 133 2.56 -25.66 -9.37
CA ASP A 133 2.27 -26.02 -7.98
C ASP A 133 2.65 -24.92 -6.97
N GLY A 134 3.60 -24.05 -7.34
CA GLY A 134 4.05 -22.90 -6.53
C GLY A 134 3.20 -21.64 -6.66
N VAL A 135 2.32 -21.57 -7.68
CA VAL A 135 1.56 -20.32 -7.99
C VAL A 135 0.71 -19.84 -6.81
N GLY A 136 0.05 -20.75 -6.10
CA GLY A 136 -0.77 -20.40 -4.93
C GLY A 136 0.04 -19.72 -3.81
N ALA A 137 1.20 -20.26 -3.50
CA ALA A 137 2.09 -19.71 -2.47
C ALA A 137 2.62 -18.32 -2.86
N ILE A 138 2.92 -18.10 -4.15
CA ILE A 138 3.38 -16.79 -4.64
C ILE A 138 2.26 -15.77 -4.60
N ILE A 139 1.05 -16.12 -5.02
CA ILE A 139 -0.12 -15.21 -4.92
C ILE A 139 -0.37 -14.82 -3.47
N TYR A 140 -0.32 -15.77 -2.54
CA TYR A 140 -0.46 -15.49 -1.11
C TYR A 140 0.63 -14.53 -0.61
N LYS A 141 1.89 -14.81 -0.94
CA LYS A 141 3.03 -13.96 -0.58
C LYS A 141 2.91 -12.55 -1.17
N ALA A 142 2.55 -12.44 -2.46
CA ALA A 142 2.35 -11.18 -3.15
C ALA A 142 1.27 -10.32 -2.48
N ASN A 143 0.12 -10.92 -2.18
CA ASN A 143 -0.97 -10.22 -1.51
C ASN A 143 -0.59 -9.74 -0.10
N ARG A 144 0.25 -10.49 0.60
CA ARG A 144 0.73 -10.10 1.92
C ARG A 144 1.72 -8.94 1.83
N ILE A 145 2.71 -9.02 0.92
CA ILE A 145 3.66 -7.93 0.65
C ILE A 145 2.90 -6.65 0.28
N PHE A 146 1.97 -6.76 -0.68
CA PHE A 146 1.12 -5.66 -1.11
C PHE A 146 0.33 -4.99 0.03
N ARG A 147 -0.15 -5.78 0.99
CA ARG A 147 -0.88 -5.23 2.15
C ARG A 147 0.04 -4.53 3.15
N ASP A 148 1.28 -4.99 3.26
CA ASP A 148 2.20 -4.59 4.33
C ASP A 148 3.22 -3.55 3.86
N ASP A 149 3.43 -3.38 2.54
CA ASP A 149 4.37 -2.40 2.03
C ASP A 149 3.77 -0.98 2.06
N VAL A 150 4.50 -0.08 2.68
CA VAL A 150 4.13 1.33 2.88
C VAL A 150 5.32 2.27 2.61
N THR A 151 6.42 1.74 2.07
CA THR A 151 7.71 2.46 2.00
C THR A 151 8.03 3.03 0.63
N GLY A 152 7.36 2.59 -0.43
CA GLY A 152 7.70 2.96 -1.79
C GLY A 152 6.58 3.69 -2.54
N CYS A 153 7.00 4.51 -3.50
CA CYS A 153 6.17 4.96 -4.62
C CYS A 153 7.01 4.80 -5.88
N ASN A 154 6.40 4.30 -6.95
CA ASN A 154 7.06 4.08 -8.25
C ASN A 154 8.22 3.06 -8.18
N GLN A 155 8.06 2.01 -7.39
CA GLN A 155 9.07 0.97 -7.18
C GLN A 155 8.71 -0.33 -7.91
N ILE A 156 9.76 -1.14 -8.15
CA ILE A 156 9.63 -2.47 -8.77
C ILE A 156 10.27 -3.50 -7.85
N TYR A 157 9.45 -4.40 -7.33
CA TYR A 157 9.87 -5.41 -6.36
C TYR A 157 9.85 -6.81 -6.97
N ASP A 158 10.93 -7.57 -6.77
CA ASP A 158 10.95 -9.00 -7.00
C ASP A 158 10.46 -9.72 -5.73
N ILE A 159 9.33 -10.39 -5.82
CA ILE A 159 8.69 -11.05 -4.67
C ILE A 159 9.53 -12.22 -4.14
N PHE A 160 10.29 -12.90 -4.99
CA PHE A 160 10.97 -14.12 -4.59
C PHE A 160 12.05 -13.90 -3.51
N PRO A 161 12.99 -12.94 -3.67
CA PRO A 161 13.98 -12.65 -2.63
C PRO A 161 13.44 -11.77 -1.49
N TYR A 162 12.21 -11.28 -1.61
CA TYR A 162 11.65 -10.37 -0.62
C TYR A 162 11.46 -11.07 0.73
N LYS A 163 12.12 -10.56 1.76
CA LYS A 163 11.91 -10.99 3.13
C LYS A 163 10.69 -10.28 3.69
N MET A 164 9.77 -11.06 4.25
CA MET A 164 8.61 -10.48 4.93
C MET A 164 9.06 -9.62 6.09
N LYS A 165 8.54 -8.40 6.18
CA LYS A 165 8.79 -7.51 7.31
C LYS A 165 8.12 -8.07 8.55
N ASP A 166 8.86 -8.16 9.67
CA ASP A 166 8.24 -8.47 10.95
C ASP A 166 7.43 -7.26 11.41
N GLY A 167 6.12 -7.37 11.37
CA GLY A 167 5.15 -6.28 11.53
C GLY A 167 5.05 -5.64 12.92
N SER A 168 6.07 -5.77 13.76
CA SER A 168 6.05 -5.28 15.14
C SER A 168 6.89 -4.00 15.32
N TYR A 169 6.74 -3.00 14.44
CA TYR A 169 7.33 -1.71 14.75
C TYR A 169 6.40 -0.93 15.68
N ALA A 170 6.67 -1.00 16.97
CA ALA A 170 6.24 0.02 17.91
C ALA A 170 7.32 1.10 17.96
N VAL A 171 6.96 2.37 17.78
CA VAL A 171 7.88 3.48 18.08
C VAL A 171 7.98 3.56 19.61
N PRO A 172 9.06 3.04 20.23
CA PRO A 172 9.13 2.99 21.69
C PRO A 172 9.12 4.43 22.22
N TYR A 173 8.29 4.70 23.22
CA TYR A 173 8.21 5.98 23.94
C TYR A 173 7.70 7.20 23.16
N LEU A 174 7.09 6.99 21.97
CA LEU A 174 6.57 8.11 21.18
C LEU A 174 5.50 8.88 21.97
N SER A 175 4.54 8.18 22.56
CA SER A 175 3.36 8.77 23.18
C SER A 175 3.69 9.73 24.33
N ALA A 176 4.41 9.28 25.36
CA ALA A 176 4.68 10.12 26.54
C ALA A 176 5.60 11.32 26.24
N ARG A 177 6.61 11.12 25.38
CA ARG A 177 7.51 12.19 24.96
C ARG A 177 6.79 13.21 24.09
N LEU A 178 5.99 12.75 23.15
CA LEU A 178 5.20 13.59 22.25
C LEU A 178 4.18 14.41 23.03
N GLU A 179 3.44 13.80 23.96
CA GLU A 179 2.47 14.48 24.81
C GLU A 179 3.13 15.62 25.58
N LYS A 180 4.27 15.34 26.23
CA LYS A 180 5.03 16.37 26.96
C LYS A 180 5.45 17.51 26.05
N MET A 181 6.00 17.22 24.87
CA MET A 181 6.43 18.25 23.92
C MET A 181 5.26 19.14 23.47
N LEU A 182 4.11 18.55 23.19
CA LEU A 182 2.91 19.30 22.78
C LEU A 182 2.35 20.16 23.94
N LEU A 183 2.36 19.65 25.17
CA LEU A 183 1.95 20.41 26.35
C LEU A 183 2.91 21.58 26.63
N ASP A 184 4.21 21.39 26.39
CA ASP A 184 5.24 22.42 26.53
C ASP A 184 5.28 23.42 25.35
N GLY A 185 4.40 23.26 24.35
CA GLY A 185 4.31 24.15 23.18
C GLY A 185 5.41 23.95 22.13
N GLN A 186 6.12 22.83 22.18
CA GLN A 186 7.22 22.49 21.25
C GLN A 186 6.71 21.84 19.95
N TRP A 187 5.74 22.48 19.29
CA TRP A 187 4.98 21.93 18.16
C TRP A 187 5.85 21.47 16.99
N GLN A 188 6.77 22.32 16.52
CA GLN A 188 7.65 22.01 15.39
C GLN A 188 8.63 20.87 15.70
N GLN A 189 9.18 20.86 16.92
CA GLN A 189 10.09 19.79 17.34
C GLN A 189 9.35 18.45 17.48
N ALA A 190 8.11 18.49 17.94
CA ALA A 190 7.23 17.31 18.01
C ALA A 190 6.96 16.73 16.62
N GLU A 191 6.59 17.59 15.64
CA GLU A 191 6.39 17.18 14.24
C GLU A 191 7.67 16.56 13.65
N GLN A 192 8.80 17.25 13.78
CA GLN A 192 10.08 16.75 13.29
C GLN A 192 10.49 15.41 13.91
N MET A 193 10.28 15.24 15.22
CA MET A 193 10.60 14.00 15.92
C MET A 193 9.80 12.81 15.37
N VAL A 194 8.50 12.99 15.15
CA VAL A 194 7.66 11.91 14.62
C VAL A 194 8.01 11.61 13.17
N CYS A 195 8.18 12.63 12.33
CA CYS A 195 8.55 12.45 10.93
C CYS A 195 9.92 11.78 10.77
N ALA A 196 10.92 12.16 11.57
CA ALA A 196 12.23 11.50 11.58
C ALA A 196 12.11 10.02 11.97
N GLY A 197 11.34 9.71 13.02
CA GLY A 197 11.08 8.32 13.42
C GLY A 197 10.39 7.48 12.33
N LEU A 198 9.46 8.06 11.58
CA LEU A 198 8.82 7.42 10.44
C LEU A 198 9.82 7.15 9.31
N GLN A 199 10.69 8.10 8.99
CA GLN A 199 11.72 7.95 7.96
C GLN A 199 12.77 6.90 8.34
N ASP A 200 13.22 6.89 9.60
CA ASP A 200 14.15 5.88 10.09
C ASP A 200 13.54 4.47 10.05
N ALA A 201 12.25 4.36 10.38
CA ALA A 201 11.51 3.11 10.30
C ALA A 201 11.36 2.63 8.85
N ALA A 202 11.11 3.54 7.92
CA ALA A 202 11.06 3.26 6.49
C ALA A 202 12.41 2.81 5.96
N ALA A 203 13.49 3.55 6.26
CA ALA A 203 14.85 3.24 5.83
C ALA A 203 15.35 1.89 6.35
N SER A 204 14.89 1.49 7.54
CA SER A 204 15.21 0.18 8.13
C SER A 204 14.26 -0.94 7.71
N GLU A 205 13.35 -0.69 6.78
CA GLU A 205 12.33 -1.64 6.29
C GLU A 205 11.50 -2.30 7.40
N ARG A 206 11.32 -1.63 8.54
CA ARG A 206 10.61 -2.18 9.71
C ARG A 206 9.15 -1.79 9.79
N ILE A 207 8.73 -0.78 9.02
CA ILE A 207 7.36 -0.27 9.09
C ILE A 207 6.45 -1.03 8.13
N THR A 208 5.24 -1.32 8.61
CA THR A 208 4.17 -1.97 7.85
C THR A 208 2.89 -1.15 7.97
N ARG A 209 1.88 -1.46 7.18
CA ARG A 209 0.57 -0.79 7.28
C ARG A 209 -0.06 -0.94 8.67
N SER A 210 0.07 -2.11 9.31
CA SER A 210 -0.38 -2.30 10.69
C SER A 210 0.43 -1.46 11.67
N GLY A 211 1.72 -1.26 11.42
CA GLY A 211 2.57 -0.35 12.18
C GLY A 211 2.14 1.11 12.02
N LEU A 212 1.83 1.56 10.81
CA LEU A 212 1.29 2.90 10.58
C LEU A 212 -0.06 3.10 11.29
N LEU A 213 -0.95 2.09 11.26
CA LEU A 213 -2.22 2.15 11.97
C LEU A 213 -2.03 2.30 13.49
N ALA A 214 -1.09 1.56 14.08
CA ALA A 214 -0.77 1.68 15.50
C ALA A 214 -0.23 3.08 15.83
N ILE A 215 0.68 3.63 15.00
CA ILE A 215 1.20 4.99 15.16
C ILE A 215 0.07 6.01 15.06
N GLN A 216 -0.84 5.86 14.10
CA GLN A 216 -2.01 6.74 13.97
C GLN A 216 -2.86 6.74 15.24
N GLN A 217 -3.15 5.56 15.79
CA GLN A 217 -3.93 5.43 17.02
C GLN A 217 -3.23 6.09 18.21
N ASP A 218 -1.93 5.87 18.37
CA ASP A 218 -1.14 6.51 19.44
C ASP A 218 -1.12 8.03 19.30
N LEU A 219 -0.93 8.56 18.08
CA LEU A 219 -0.99 9.98 17.80
C LEU A 219 -2.34 10.58 18.17
N MET A 220 -3.43 9.92 17.78
CA MET A 220 -4.79 10.35 18.11
C MET A 220 -5.00 10.39 19.63
N GLN A 221 -4.53 9.39 20.37
CA GLN A 221 -4.62 9.36 21.84
C GLN A 221 -3.86 10.52 22.47
N VAL A 222 -2.62 10.78 22.03
CA VAL A 222 -1.81 11.88 22.54
C VAL A 222 -2.48 13.22 22.28
N VAL A 223 -2.96 13.48 21.06
CA VAL A 223 -3.65 14.71 20.72
C VAL A 223 -4.93 14.87 21.53
N HIS A 224 -5.69 13.80 21.74
CA HIS A 224 -6.85 13.80 22.64
C HIS A 224 -6.48 14.23 24.07
N ALA A 225 -5.41 13.65 24.63
CA ALA A 225 -4.94 13.98 25.98
C ALA A 225 -4.53 15.47 26.10
N VAL A 226 -3.79 15.98 25.11
CA VAL A 226 -3.36 17.39 25.05
C VAL A 226 -4.56 18.33 24.97
N LEU A 227 -5.54 18.04 24.10
CA LEU A 227 -6.75 18.84 23.96
C LEU A 227 -7.58 18.83 25.26
N GLN A 228 -7.72 17.68 25.89
CA GLN A 228 -8.43 17.54 27.16
C GLN A 228 -7.74 18.34 28.25
N ALA A 229 -6.40 18.28 28.36
CA ALA A 229 -5.63 19.07 29.32
C ALA A 229 -5.79 20.60 29.15
N ARG A 230 -6.06 21.03 27.91
CA ARG A 230 -6.30 22.44 27.54
C ARG A 230 -7.78 22.83 27.50
N GLY A 231 -8.69 21.90 27.88
CA GLY A 231 -10.14 22.13 27.90
C GLY A 231 -10.75 22.38 26.52
N VAL A 232 -10.14 21.81 25.45
CA VAL A 232 -10.63 21.89 24.07
C VAL A 232 -11.37 20.59 23.73
N PRO A 233 -12.63 20.66 23.27
CA PRO A 233 -13.36 19.46 22.87
C PRO A 233 -12.73 18.82 21.62
N ALA A 234 -12.29 17.57 21.71
CA ALA A 234 -11.60 16.89 20.62
C ALA A 234 -12.47 16.72 19.36
N HIS A 235 -13.80 16.60 19.50
CA HIS A 235 -14.70 16.48 18.36
C HIS A 235 -14.70 17.70 17.43
N THR A 236 -14.22 18.85 17.88
CA THR A 236 -14.10 20.05 17.04
C THR A 236 -12.94 19.94 16.04
N LEU A 237 -11.96 19.09 16.31
CA LEU A 237 -10.78 18.85 15.48
C LEU A 237 -10.94 17.62 14.60
N PHE A 238 -11.59 16.59 15.11
CA PHE A 238 -11.71 15.29 14.44
C PHE A 238 -13.03 15.17 13.68
N CYS A 239 -13.39 16.20 12.94
CA CYS A 239 -14.58 16.22 12.10
C CYS A 239 -14.31 16.94 10.79
N GLY A 240 -15.07 16.55 9.75
CA GLY A 240 -15.06 17.16 8.43
C GLY A 240 -14.22 16.43 7.41
N GLU A 241 -14.52 16.70 6.15
CA GLU A 241 -13.99 15.96 4.99
C GLU A 241 -12.45 15.92 4.94
N THR A 242 -11.78 16.99 5.35
CA THR A 242 -10.31 17.04 5.34
C THR A 242 -9.71 16.07 6.34
N PHE A 243 -10.24 16.04 7.57
CA PHE A 243 -9.79 15.09 8.59
C PHE A 243 -10.07 13.65 8.15
N ASP A 244 -11.30 13.36 7.71
CA ASP A 244 -11.70 12.01 7.30
C ASP A 244 -10.81 11.49 6.17
N ARG A 245 -10.53 12.34 5.18
CA ARG A 245 -9.66 12.00 4.05
C ARG A 245 -8.23 11.75 4.51
N MET A 246 -7.61 12.70 5.24
CA MET A 246 -6.22 12.56 5.67
C MET A 246 -6.02 11.40 6.64
N SER A 247 -7.00 11.14 7.51
CA SER A 247 -6.99 10.00 8.42
C SER A 247 -7.08 8.66 7.68
N ALA A 248 -7.92 8.57 6.65
CA ALA A 248 -8.05 7.37 5.83
C ALA A 248 -6.80 7.10 4.98
N GLU A 249 -6.15 8.16 4.49
CA GLU A 249 -4.95 8.07 3.65
C GLU A 249 -3.68 7.81 4.47
N ALA A 250 -3.64 8.21 5.75
CA ALA A 250 -2.45 8.18 6.61
C ALA A 250 -1.79 6.80 6.72
N VAL A 251 -2.55 5.72 6.64
CA VAL A 251 -2.04 4.34 6.72
C VAL A 251 -1.61 3.78 5.36
N GLY A 252 -1.68 4.56 4.29
CA GLY A 252 -1.31 4.14 2.95
C GLY A 252 0.20 4.11 2.75
N THR A 253 0.88 5.21 3.06
CA THR A 253 2.34 5.36 2.93
C THR A 253 2.92 6.15 4.09
N VAL A 254 4.24 6.05 4.27
CA VAL A 254 5.00 6.83 5.27
C VAL A 254 4.85 8.34 5.04
N ASP A 255 4.86 8.78 3.78
CA ASP A 255 4.70 10.19 3.43
C ASP A 255 3.29 10.71 3.76
N GLN A 256 2.25 9.90 3.50
CA GLN A 256 0.88 10.25 3.87
C GLN A 256 0.71 10.32 5.39
N MET A 257 1.34 9.40 6.13
CA MET A 257 1.38 9.48 7.59
C MET A 257 2.08 10.74 8.07
N ALA A 258 3.22 11.12 7.48
CA ALA A 258 3.92 12.35 7.84
C ALA A 258 3.06 13.61 7.56
N GLN A 259 2.32 13.64 6.45
CA GLN A 259 1.37 14.71 6.16
C GLN A 259 0.24 14.77 7.19
N PHE A 260 -0.29 13.63 7.60
CA PHE A 260 -1.32 13.54 8.63
C PHE A 260 -0.82 14.01 9.99
N VAL A 261 0.41 13.65 10.39
CA VAL A 261 1.08 14.16 11.60
C VAL A 261 1.15 15.69 11.60
N GLY A 262 1.66 16.27 10.50
CA GLY A 262 1.75 17.71 10.35
C GLY A 262 0.38 18.39 10.40
N TYR A 263 -0.63 17.81 9.81
CA TYR A 263 -2.01 18.29 9.89
C TYR A 263 -2.51 18.29 11.34
N LEU A 264 -2.44 17.14 12.04
CA LEU A 264 -2.92 17.02 13.42
C LEU A 264 -2.24 18.02 14.37
N ILE A 265 -0.93 18.15 14.29
CA ILE A 265 -0.16 19.04 15.16
C ILE A 265 -0.53 20.50 14.90
N ARG A 266 -0.66 20.92 13.63
CA ARG A 266 -1.06 22.29 13.29
C ARG A 266 -2.47 22.64 13.74
N GLU A 267 -3.44 21.73 13.54
CA GLU A 267 -4.82 21.99 13.98
C GLU A 267 -4.93 21.99 15.51
N THR A 268 -4.17 21.14 16.20
CA THR A 268 -4.09 21.12 17.66
C THR A 268 -3.51 22.45 18.18
N MET A 269 -2.41 22.91 17.59
CA MET A 269 -1.77 24.20 17.95
C MET A 269 -2.74 25.36 17.78
N ARG A 270 -3.45 25.44 16.64
CA ARG A 270 -4.43 26.49 16.37
C ARG A 270 -5.55 26.53 17.41
N SER A 271 -6.06 25.35 17.76
CA SER A 271 -7.18 25.21 18.69
C SER A 271 -6.81 25.52 20.15
N VAL A 272 -5.57 25.23 20.52
CA VAL A 272 -5.02 25.56 21.85
C VAL A 272 -4.66 27.03 21.90
N GLY A 273 -3.98 27.59 20.91
CA GLY A 273 -3.53 28.99 20.86
C GLY A 273 -4.67 30.01 20.72
N GLY A 274 -5.80 29.62 20.12
CA GLY A 274 -6.97 30.47 19.98
C GLY A 274 -7.71 30.79 21.29
N LYS A 275 -7.46 30.04 22.38
CA LYS A 275 -8.05 30.30 23.71
C LYS A 275 -7.21 31.23 24.60
N ASP A 276 -5.89 31.27 24.36
CA ASP A 276 -5.01 32.17 25.14
C ASP A 276 -5.20 33.68 24.80
N GLY A 277 -5.99 33.98 23.76
CA GLY A 277 -6.25 35.36 23.29
C GLY A 277 -7.62 35.96 23.63
N ARG A 278 -8.50 35.26 24.36
CA ARG A 278 -9.72 35.90 24.89
C ARG A 278 -9.46 36.38 26.32
N PRO A 279 -9.39 37.69 26.57
CA PRO A 279 -9.47 38.16 27.92
C PRO A 279 -10.84 37.81 28.48
N GLU A 280 -10.86 37.12 29.64
CA GLU A 280 -12.03 37.08 30.50
C GLU A 280 -12.32 38.53 30.89
N GLY A 281 -13.29 39.15 30.25
CA GLY A 281 -13.66 40.52 30.43
C GLY A 281 -15.14 40.70 30.28
N GLU A 282 -15.77 40.81 31.46
CA GLU A 282 -17.07 41.38 31.77
C GLU A 282 -18.33 40.60 31.41
#